data_009b36bfa1ea6d2c824da980813c918f
#
_entry.id   009b36bfa1ea6d2c824da980813c918f
#
_cell.length_a   1.000
_cell.length_b   1.000
_cell.length_c   1.000
_cell.angle_alpha   90.00
_cell.angle_beta   90.00
_cell.angle_gamma   90.00
#
_symmetry.space_group_name_H-M   'P 1'
#
loop_
_entity.id
_entity.type
_entity.pdbx_description
1 polymer ?
#
loop_
_entity_poly.entity_id
_entity_poly.type
_entity_poly.pdbx_seq_one_letter_code
_entity_poly.pdbx_strand_id
1 'polypeptide(L)'
;GVIRVKGTPDKSMTFATLGTMSTGFGSPTPVIYGRGAIGSPTMAPGFALQAVKIAVDDMTGLVDILEACCVQDVGFAINPLAVESQIQGGMVQSLALGYSEEIIWDEQGVLRNPSFLDYRLPTALDIPDIEVALVEVPVEGAGPFGAKGMGEPPIAPGAAALVNAVFDATGARVDTIPATAERMPGSASTARAA
;
A
#
# COMPACT_ATOMS: atom_id res chain seq x y z
N GLY A 1 -7.27 34.03 2.67
CA GLY A 1 -8.33 34.20 3.67
C GLY A 1 -8.14 35.48 4.47
N VAL A 2 -9.25 35.99 5.01
CA VAL A 2 -9.29 37.21 5.83
C VAL A 2 -10.01 36.90 7.13
N ILE A 3 -9.42 37.30 8.25
CA ILE A 3 -10.05 37.26 9.57
C ILE A 3 -10.67 38.61 9.81
N ARG A 4 -11.86 38.67 10.38
CA ARG A 4 -12.59 39.90 10.69
C ARG A 4 -13.12 39.86 12.12
N VAL A 5 -13.16 41.02 12.75
CA VAL A 5 -13.77 41.12 14.08
C VAL A 5 -15.28 41.06 13.92
N LYS A 6 -15.94 40.15 14.65
CA LYS A 6 -17.39 40.03 14.66
C LYS A 6 -18.05 41.34 15.12
N GLY A 7 -18.92 41.91 14.31
CA GLY A 7 -19.58 43.21 14.59
C GLY A 7 -18.82 44.43 14.14
N THR A 8 -17.59 44.32 13.62
CA THR A 8 -16.78 45.42 13.11
C THR A 8 -16.02 44.95 11.86
N PRO A 9 -16.71 44.81 10.71
CA PRO A 9 -16.15 44.20 9.50
C PRO A 9 -14.91 44.94 8.94
N ASP A 10 -14.82 46.25 9.19
CA ASP A 10 -13.69 47.08 8.75
C ASP A 10 -12.38 46.73 9.47
N LYS A 11 -12.46 46.12 10.66
CA LYS A 11 -11.30 45.58 11.36
C LYS A 11 -11.03 44.17 10.86
N SER A 12 -10.14 44.09 9.88
CA SER A 12 -9.79 42.81 9.25
C SER A 12 -8.29 42.69 9.03
N MET A 13 -7.83 41.43 8.93
CA MET A 13 -6.43 41.08 8.67
C MET A 13 -6.37 39.84 7.80
N THR A 14 -5.42 39.74 6.88
CA THR A 14 -5.21 38.54 6.10
C THR A 14 -4.50 37.48 6.92
N PHE A 15 -4.71 36.18 6.59
CA PHE A 15 -3.94 35.10 7.21
C PHE A 15 -2.43 35.27 6.98
N ALA A 16 -2.03 35.72 5.78
CA ALA A 16 -0.61 35.99 5.48
C ALA A 16 -0.02 37.01 6.42
N THR A 17 -0.70 38.17 6.61
CA THR A 17 -0.25 39.21 7.53
C THR A 17 -0.15 38.69 8.97
N LEU A 18 -1.16 37.94 9.42
CA LEU A 18 -1.17 37.37 10.76
C LEU A 18 -0.04 36.34 10.95
N GLY A 19 0.21 35.51 9.95
CA GLY A 19 1.32 34.54 9.97
C GLY A 19 2.68 35.26 10.08
N THR A 20 2.93 36.26 9.25
CA THR A 20 4.16 37.05 9.31
C THR A 20 4.34 37.73 10.67
N MET A 21 3.28 38.30 11.22
CA MET A 21 3.32 38.94 12.54
C MET A 21 3.58 37.98 13.68
N SER A 22 3.14 36.72 13.57
CA SER A 22 3.28 35.72 14.63
C SER A 22 4.61 34.96 14.60
N THR A 23 5.31 34.94 13.46
CA THR A 23 6.55 34.15 13.27
C THR A 23 7.80 35.01 13.06
N GLY A 24 7.65 36.33 12.90
CA GLY A 24 8.76 37.25 12.70
C GLY A 24 9.66 37.37 13.93
N PHE A 25 10.97 37.59 13.71
CA PHE A 25 11.91 37.88 14.80
C PHE A 25 11.50 39.16 15.52
N GLY A 26 11.37 39.11 16.86
CA GLY A 26 10.90 40.25 17.65
C GLY A 26 9.38 40.51 17.53
N SER A 27 8.61 39.54 17.07
CA SER A 27 7.16 39.66 16.95
C SER A 27 6.50 40.07 18.26
N PRO A 28 5.59 41.08 18.23
CA PRO A 28 4.83 41.47 19.40
C PRO A 28 3.71 40.50 19.74
N THR A 29 3.44 39.51 18.85
CA THR A 29 2.38 38.51 19.02
C THR A 29 3.01 37.15 19.23
N PRO A 30 2.43 36.29 20.10
CA PRO A 30 2.90 34.92 20.25
C PRO A 30 2.67 34.14 18.96
N VAL A 31 3.46 33.07 18.76
CA VAL A 31 3.27 32.15 17.67
C VAL A 31 1.86 31.54 17.76
N ILE A 32 1.14 31.58 16.66
CA ILE A 32 -0.20 30.97 16.58
C ILE A 32 -0.01 29.46 16.56
N TYR A 33 -0.59 28.80 17.54
CA TYR A 33 -0.53 27.37 17.72
C TYR A 33 -1.93 26.81 17.90
N GLY A 34 -2.20 25.68 17.29
CA GLY A 34 -3.43 24.94 17.48
C GLY A 34 -3.15 23.45 17.66
N ARG A 35 -3.88 22.80 18.54
CA ARG A 35 -3.85 21.37 18.73
C ARG A 35 -5.26 20.84 18.62
N GLY A 36 -5.42 19.75 17.86
CA GLY A 36 -6.66 19.01 17.76
C GLY A 36 -6.42 17.51 17.97
N ALA A 37 -7.37 16.85 18.56
CA ALA A 37 -7.41 15.39 18.66
C ALA A 37 -8.84 14.94 18.39
N ILE A 38 -8.97 13.88 17.58
CA ILE A 38 -10.27 13.27 17.30
C ILE A 38 -10.14 11.77 17.55
N GLY A 39 -11.10 11.20 18.27
CA GLY A 39 -11.27 9.76 18.33
C GLY A 39 -12.05 9.29 17.11
N SER A 40 -11.81 8.06 16.67
CA SER A 40 -12.58 7.43 15.59
C SER A 40 -13.60 6.45 16.20
N PRO A 41 -14.79 6.90 16.57
CA PRO A 41 -15.80 6.03 17.18
C PRO A 41 -16.51 5.15 16.15
N THR A 42 -16.36 5.46 14.85
CA THR A 42 -17.03 4.78 13.75
C THR A 42 -16.06 3.91 12.99
N MET A 43 -16.43 2.63 12.78
CA MET A 43 -15.70 1.76 11.85
C MET A 43 -15.89 2.25 10.43
N ALA A 44 -14.77 2.41 9.71
CA ALA A 44 -14.76 2.79 8.31
C ALA A 44 -13.86 1.80 7.54
N PRO A 45 -14.40 0.64 7.14
CA PRO A 45 -13.63 -0.34 6.38
C PRO A 45 -13.20 0.27 5.04
N GLY A 46 -11.91 0.12 4.72
CA GLY A 46 -11.38 0.38 3.39
C GLY A 46 -11.56 -0.84 2.50
N PHE A 47 -11.63 -0.61 1.21
CA PHE A 47 -11.66 -1.67 0.20
C PHE A 47 -10.49 -1.48 -0.74
N ALA A 48 -9.82 -2.58 -1.08
CA ALA A 48 -8.76 -2.59 -2.07
C ALA A 48 -9.04 -3.69 -3.10
N LEU A 49 -8.81 -3.38 -4.38
CA LEU A 49 -8.84 -4.32 -5.48
C LEU A 49 -7.49 -4.24 -6.19
N GLN A 50 -6.89 -5.38 -6.46
CA GLN A 50 -5.66 -5.44 -7.23
C GLN A 50 -5.81 -6.39 -8.42
N ALA A 51 -5.18 -6.01 -9.52
CA ALA A 51 -5.06 -6.85 -10.69
C ALA A 51 -3.61 -6.85 -11.15
N VAL A 52 -3.17 -8.00 -11.65
CA VAL A 52 -1.83 -8.19 -12.19
C VAL A 52 -1.90 -8.94 -13.50
N LYS A 53 -0.98 -8.59 -14.39
CA LYS A 53 -0.72 -9.33 -15.62
C LYS A 53 0.67 -9.93 -15.54
N ILE A 54 0.77 -11.20 -15.82
CA ILE A 54 2.00 -11.97 -15.70
C ILE A 54 2.35 -12.69 -17.00
N ALA A 55 3.60 -13.08 -17.12
CA ALA A 55 4.03 -14.14 -18.03
C ALA A 55 4.58 -15.28 -17.19
N VAL A 56 4.33 -16.51 -17.62
CA VAL A 56 4.89 -17.73 -17.04
C VAL A 56 5.73 -18.43 -18.12
N ASP A 57 6.97 -18.73 -17.79
CA ASP A 57 7.83 -19.53 -18.67
C ASP A 57 7.47 -21.02 -18.50
N ASP A 58 6.96 -21.64 -19.55
CA ASP A 58 6.48 -23.03 -19.54
C ASP A 58 7.58 -24.05 -19.24
N MET A 59 8.84 -23.69 -19.49
CA MET A 59 9.98 -24.61 -19.30
C MET A 59 10.57 -24.51 -17.91
N THR A 60 10.61 -23.31 -17.34
CA THR A 60 11.25 -23.06 -16.04
C THR A 60 10.27 -22.86 -14.90
N GLY A 61 9.03 -22.51 -15.21
CA GLY A 61 8.03 -22.12 -14.23
C GLY A 61 8.28 -20.73 -13.61
N LEU A 62 9.17 -19.93 -14.16
CA LEU A 62 9.41 -18.59 -13.69
C LEU A 62 8.24 -17.67 -14.04
N VAL A 63 7.92 -16.77 -13.11
CA VAL A 63 6.83 -15.80 -13.24
C VAL A 63 7.43 -14.40 -13.36
N ASP A 64 7.09 -13.70 -14.44
CA ASP A 64 7.38 -12.28 -14.63
C ASP A 64 6.11 -11.46 -14.44
N ILE A 65 6.16 -10.42 -13.63
CA ILE A 65 5.04 -9.49 -13.42
C ILE A 65 5.17 -8.36 -14.44
N LEU A 66 4.25 -8.33 -15.40
CA LEU A 66 4.30 -7.39 -16.54
C LEU A 66 3.59 -6.07 -16.25
N GLU A 67 2.44 -6.12 -15.60
CA GLU A 67 1.59 -4.97 -15.27
C GLU A 67 0.95 -5.20 -13.89
N ALA A 68 0.77 -4.13 -13.13
CA ALA A 68 0.14 -4.18 -11.83
C ALA A 68 -0.70 -2.92 -11.58
N CYS A 69 -1.88 -3.08 -11.01
CA CYS A 69 -2.72 -1.95 -10.63
C CYS A 69 -3.45 -2.19 -9.31
N CYS A 70 -3.68 -1.09 -8.58
CA CYS A 70 -4.45 -1.09 -7.34
C CYS A 70 -5.49 0.02 -7.35
N VAL A 71 -6.74 -0.34 -7.06
CA VAL A 71 -7.83 0.60 -6.81
C VAL A 71 -8.19 0.51 -5.35
N GLN A 72 -8.11 1.61 -4.62
CA GLN A 72 -8.36 1.61 -3.18
C GLN A 72 -9.28 2.74 -2.74
N ASP A 73 -10.26 2.39 -1.90
CA ASP A 73 -11.09 3.34 -1.18
C ASP A 73 -10.36 3.83 0.07
N VAL A 74 -10.06 5.12 0.08
CA VAL A 74 -9.28 5.81 1.12
C VAL A 74 -10.13 6.81 1.92
N GLY A 75 -11.43 6.87 1.64
CA GLY A 75 -12.32 7.88 2.20
C GLY A 75 -12.00 9.26 1.65
N PHE A 76 -11.16 10.01 2.32
CA PHE A 76 -10.61 11.28 1.84
C PHE A 76 -9.08 11.23 1.84
N ALA A 77 -8.47 11.46 0.71
CA ALA A 77 -7.01 11.47 0.57
C ALA A 77 -6.42 12.79 1.09
N ILE A 78 -6.01 12.82 2.36
CA ILE A 78 -5.43 14.04 2.99
C ILE A 78 -4.15 14.47 2.25
N ASN A 79 -3.35 13.52 1.82
CA ASN A 79 -2.16 13.72 1.01
C ASN A 79 -2.11 12.66 -0.10
N PRO A 80 -2.65 12.92 -1.29
CA PRO A 80 -2.73 11.93 -2.38
C PRO A 80 -1.40 11.28 -2.72
N LEU A 81 -0.32 12.07 -2.84
CA LEU A 81 1.02 11.53 -3.17
C LEU A 81 1.52 10.53 -2.11
N ALA A 82 1.33 10.83 -0.83
CA ALA A 82 1.71 9.91 0.23
C ALA A 82 0.83 8.66 0.23
N VAL A 83 -0.44 8.79 -0.10
CA VAL A 83 -1.39 7.68 -0.24
C VAL A 83 -0.97 6.76 -1.38
N GLU A 84 -0.70 7.30 -2.57
CA GLU A 84 -0.23 6.54 -3.72
C GLU A 84 1.07 5.77 -3.40
N SER A 85 2.03 6.42 -2.76
CA SER A 85 3.30 5.80 -2.36
C SER A 85 3.09 4.63 -1.39
N GLN A 86 2.16 4.76 -0.44
CA GLN A 86 1.82 3.69 0.50
C GLN A 86 1.12 2.52 -0.21
N ILE A 87 0.24 2.79 -1.16
CA ILE A 87 -0.44 1.76 -1.94
C ILE A 87 0.56 0.99 -2.79
N GLN A 88 1.46 1.68 -3.48
CA GLN A 88 2.52 1.04 -4.26
C GLN A 88 3.40 0.16 -3.39
N GLY A 89 3.89 0.67 -2.25
CA GLY A 89 4.72 -0.09 -1.32
C GLY A 89 4.00 -1.31 -0.74
N GLY A 90 2.73 -1.18 -0.35
CA GLY A 90 1.93 -2.29 0.14
C GLY A 90 1.66 -3.36 -0.92
N MET A 91 1.41 -2.94 -2.17
CA MET A 91 1.24 -3.87 -3.28
C MET A 91 2.52 -4.64 -3.60
N VAL A 92 3.69 -3.97 -3.61
CA VAL A 92 5.00 -4.64 -3.78
C VAL A 92 5.19 -5.70 -2.73
N GLN A 93 4.94 -5.38 -1.46
CA GLN A 93 5.05 -6.34 -0.36
C GLN A 93 4.10 -7.53 -0.54
N SER A 94 2.88 -7.30 -0.98
CA SER A 94 1.90 -8.36 -1.23
C SER A 94 2.30 -9.27 -2.38
N LEU A 95 2.78 -8.69 -3.48
CA LEU A 95 3.28 -9.44 -4.62
C LEU A 95 4.49 -10.28 -4.21
N ALA A 96 5.44 -9.70 -3.45
CA ALA A 96 6.62 -10.39 -2.95
C ALA A 96 6.27 -11.64 -2.12
N LEU A 97 5.28 -11.55 -1.24
CA LEU A 97 4.72 -12.71 -0.53
C LEU A 97 4.16 -13.76 -1.49
N GLY A 98 3.61 -13.31 -2.62
CA GLY A 98 3.02 -14.19 -3.63
C GLY A 98 4.04 -15.00 -4.42
N TYR A 99 5.25 -14.48 -4.69
CA TYR A 99 6.16 -15.13 -5.64
C TYR A 99 7.61 -15.31 -5.17
N SER A 100 8.11 -14.60 -4.13
CA SER A 100 9.54 -14.65 -3.78
C SER A 100 9.88 -14.75 -2.30
N GLU A 101 9.12 -14.08 -1.41
CA GLU A 101 9.44 -14.01 0.00
C GLU A 101 8.91 -15.21 0.78
N GLU A 102 9.82 -15.90 1.47
CA GLU A 102 9.49 -17.04 2.34
C GLU A 102 10.49 -17.14 3.49
N ILE A 103 10.00 -17.44 4.68
CA ILE A 103 10.84 -17.87 5.81
C ILE A 103 10.91 -19.38 5.84
N ILE A 104 12.11 -19.95 5.66
CA ILE A 104 12.32 -21.40 5.55
C ILE A 104 12.92 -21.93 6.85
N TRP A 105 12.18 -22.82 7.51
CA TRP A 105 12.62 -23.55 8.70
C TRP A 105 12.90 -25.00 8.35
N ASP A 106 13.94 -25.58 8.96
CA ASP A 106 14.13 -27.03 8.90
C ASP A 106 13.33 -27.77 9.98
N GLU A 107 13.41 -29.09 9.96
CA GLU A 107 12.73 -29.97 10.91
C GLU A 107 13.17 -29.75 12.37
N GLN A 108 14.36 -29.18 12.59
CA GLN A 108 14.90 -28.84 13.89
C GLN A 108 14.54 -27.41 14.34
N GLY A 109 13.79 -26.66 13.54
CA GLY A 109 13.40 -25.28 13.80
C GLY A 109 14.54 -24.27 13.59
N VAL A 110 15.54 -24.60 12.78
CA VAL A 110 16.62 -23.68 12.41
C VAL A 110 16.24 -22.92 11.15
N LEU A 111 16.35 -21.58 11.18
CA LEU A 111 16.11 -20.72 10.04
C LEU A 111 17.19 -20.95 8.96
N ARG A 112 16.77 -21.27 7.75
CA ARG A 112 17.66 -21.62 6.64
C ARG A 112 18.00 -20.47 5.72
N ASN A 113 17.23 -19.42 5.74
CA ASN A 113 17.45 -18.22 4.92
C ASN A 113 17.48 -16.92 5.76
N PRO A 114 18.46 -16.77 6.69
CA PRO A 114 18.51 -15.68 7.67
C PRO A 114 19.05 -14.36 7.12
N SER A 115 19.42 -14.28 5.85
CA SER A 115 20.06 -13.11 5.26
C SER A 115 19.40 -12.73 3.93
N PHE A 116 19.63 -11.49 3.47
CA PHE A 116 19.16 -11.03 2.16
C PHE A 116 19.84 -11.73 0.96
N LEU A 117 20.81 -12.60 1.19
CA LEU A 117 21.33 -13.48 0.16
C LEU A 117 20.32 -14.56 -0.23
N ASP A 118 19.62 -15.09 0.77
CA ASP A 118 18.71 -16.23 0.64
C ASP A 118 17.23 -15.84 0.80
N TYR A 119 16.94 -14.81 1.59
CA TYR A 119 15.59 -14.22 1.69
C TYR A 119 15.40 -13.22 0.56
N ARG A 120 14.58 -13.57 -0.42
CA ARG A 120 14.47 -12.87 -1.71
C ARG A 120 13.47 -11.73 -1.65
N LEU A 121 13.94 -10.54 -1.27
CA LEU A 121 13.18 -9.32 -1.52
C LEU A 121 13.19 -9.00 -3.02
N PRO A 122 12.06 -8.55 -3.60
CA PRO A 122 12.04 -8.09 -4.98
C PRO A 122 12.91 -6.85 -5.15
N THR A 123 13.59 -6.78 -6.28
CA THR A 123 14.34 -5.60 -6.69
C THR A 123 13.47 -4.69 -7.56
N ALA A 124 13.95 -3.49 -7.87
CA ALA A 124 13.24 -2.58 -8.78
C ALA A 124 13.09 -3.13 -10.21
N LEU A 125 13.83 -4.17 -10.57
CA LEU A 125 13.71 -4.84 -11.89
C LEU A 125 12.62 -5.93 -11.90
N ASP A 126 12.22 -6.41 -10.72
CA ASP A 126 11.26 -7.51 -10.58
C ASP A 126 9.81 -6.99 -10.54
N ILE A 127 9.62 -5.70 -10.30
CA ILE A 127 8.30 -5.10 -10.13
C ILE A 127 8.07 -4.05 -11.23
N PRO A 128 6.96 -4.12 -11.97
CA PRO A 128 6.60 -3.11 -12.95
C PRO A 128 6.14 -1.82 -12.27
N ASP A 129 5.94 -0.76 -13.05
CA ASP A 129 5.22 0.42 -12.60
C ASP A 129 3.81 0.02 -12.14
N ILE A 130 3.43 0.48 -10.95
CA ILE A 130 2.13 0.17 -10.36
C ILE A 130 1.18 1.34 -10.59
N GLU A 131 0.12 1.09 -11.34
CA GLU A 131 -0.97 2.05 -11.51
C GLU A 131 -1.85 2.10 -10.26
N VAL A 132 -2.09 3.31 -9.75
CA VAL A 132 -2.93 3.52 -8.57
C VAL A 132 -4.12 4.38 -8.92
N ALA A 133 -5.31 3.94 -8.53
CA ALA A 133 -6.53 4.72 -8.58
C ALA A 133 -7.13 4.87 -7.18
N LEU A 134 -7.36 6.10 -6.76
CA LEU A 134 -7.98 6.41 -5.48
C LEU A 134 -9.50 6.53 -5.63
N VAL A 135 -10.22 5.86 -4.76
CA VAL A 135 -11.67 6.05 -4.59
C VAL A 135 -11.89 6.79 -3.28
N GLU A 136 -12.54 7.94 -3.36
CA GLU A 136 -12.80 8.78 -2.21
C GLU A 136 -14.29 8.73 -1.84
N VAL A 137 -14.62 7.89 -0.84
CA VAL A 137 -15.93 7.79 -0.21
C VAL A 137 -15.78 8.14 1.27
N PRO A 138 -15.75 9.45 1.62
CA PRO A 138 -15.57 9.89 3.00
C PRO A 138 -16.66 9.34 3.92
N VAL A 139 -16.25 8.93 5.13
CA VAL A 139 -17.19 8.45 6.16
C VAL A 139 -17.20 9.43 7.32
N GLU A 140 -18.33 10.04 7.57
CA GLU A 140 -18.50 10.98 8.68
C GLU A 140 -18.21 10.30 10.02
N GLY A 141 -17.37 10.93 10.85
CA GLY A 141 -16.97 10.41 12.15
C GLY A 141 -15.89 9.31 12.14
N ALA A 142 -15.43 8.85 10.98
CA ALA A 142 -14.38 7.83 10.90
C ALA A 142 -12.97 8.37 11.18
N GLY A 143 -12.72 9.62 10.81
CA GLY A 143 -11.44 10.29 11.00
C GLY A 143 -11.50 11.73 10.51
N PRO A 144 -10.39 12.48 10.53
CA PRO A 144 -10.33 13.80 9.96
C PRO A 144 -10.78 13.78 8.50
N PHE A 145 -11.74 14.64 8.13
CA PHE A 145 -12.31 14.76 6.79
C PHE A 145 -12.99 13.47 6.25
N GLY A 146 -13.24 12.47 7.09
CA GLY A 146 -13.76 11.18 6.66
C GLY A 146 -12.71 10.25 6.03
N ALA A 147 -11.44 10.49 6.29
CA ALA A 147 -10.35 9.63 5.86
C ALA A 147 -10.44 8.23 6.48
N LYS A 148 -10.10 7.21 5.72
CA LYS A 148 -10.04 5.81 6.15
C LYS A 148 -8.59 5.37 6.37
N GLY A 149 -8.39 4.30 7.13
CA GLY A 149 -7.10 3.62 7.20
C GLY A 149 -6.73 3.04 5.83
N MET A 150 -5.50 3.32 5.36
CA MET A 150 -5.10 2.97 4.00
C MET A 150 -3.71 2.30 3.91
N GLY A 151 -2.97 2.19 5.01
CA GLY A 151 -1.61 1.64 4.99
C GLY A 151 -1.56 0.12 4.80
N GLU A 152 -2.46 -0.63 5.43
CA GLU A 152 -2.47 -2.10 5.41
C GLU A 152 -3.34 -2.72 4.29
N PRO A 153 -4.47 -2.14 3.86
CA PRO A 153 -5.31 -2.75 2.84
C PRO A 153 -4.60 -3.14 1.54
N PRO A 154 -3.59 -2.41 1.05
CA PRO A 154 -2.89 -2.79 -0.18
C PRO A 154 -2.07 -4.08 -0.07
N ILE A 155 -1.79 -4.57 1.14
CA ILE A 155 -1.05 -5.82 1.32
C ILE A 155 -1.97 -7.04 1.13
N ALA A 156 -3.26 -6.91 1.38
CA ALA A 156 -4.15 -8.06 1.47
C ALA A 156 -4.41 -8.78 0.13
N PRO A 157 -4.73 -8.10 -1.01
CA PRO A 157 -5.20 -8.81 -2.21
C PRO A 157 -4.11 -9.24 -3.19
N GLY A 158 -2.88 -8.73 -3.12
CA GLY A 158 -1.87 -8.89 -4.19
C GLY A 158 -1.38 -10.32 -4.37
N ALA A 159 -1.08 -11.04 -3.30
CA ALA A 159 -0.68 -12.44 -3.39
C ALA A 159 -1.80 -13.30 -4.03
N ALA A 160 -3.06 -13.03 -3.66
CA ALA A 160 -4.20 -13.72 -4.25
C ALA A 160 -4.40 -13.35 -5.73
N ALA A 161 -4.20 -12.08 -6.10
CA ALA A 161 -4.24 -11.65 -7.49
C ALA A 161 -3.18 -12.37 -8.33
N LEU A 162 -1.96 -12.49 -7.79
CA LEU A 162 -0.86 -13.19 -8.47
C LEU A 162 -1.18 -14.67 -8.71
N VAL A 163 -1.60 -15.42 -7.69
CA VAL A 163 -1.89 -16.86 -7.88
C VAL A 163 -3.12 -17.10 -8.73
N ASN A 164 -4.06 -16.16 -8.78
CA ASN A 164 -5.16 -16.21 -9.73
C ASN A 164 -4.69 -15.99 -11.18
N ALA A 165 -3.76 -15.05 -11.39
CA ALA A 165 -3.14 -14.84 -12.69
C ALA A 165 -2.33 -16.07 -13.14
N VAL A 166 -1.62 -16.72 -12.23
CA VAL A 166 -0.94 -18.01 -12.51
C VAL A 166 -1.95 -19.06 -12.96
N PHE A 167 -3.09 -19.17 -12.27
CA PHE A 167 -4.15 -20.11 -12.67
C PHE A 167 -4.71 -19.78 -14.05
N ASP A 168 -4.93 -18.51 -14.35
CA ASP A 168 -5.42 -18.08 -15.66
C ASP A 168 -4.44 -18.43 -16.79
N ALA A 169 -3.14 -18.24 -16.53
CA ALA A 169 -2.09 -18.53 -17.51
C ALA A 169 -1.82 -20.02 -17.72
N THR A 170 -1.91 -20.84 -16.66
CA THR A 170 -1.46 -22.25 -16.68
C THR A 170 -2.59 -23.28 -16.56
N GLY A 171 -3.78 -22.86 -16.12
CA GLY A 171 -4.90 -23.75 -15.81
C GLY A 171 -4.75 -24.55 -14.51
N ALA A 172 -3.66 -24.34 -13.75
CA ALA A 172 -3.36 -25.10 -12.54
C ALA A 172 -3.28 -24.21 -11.29
N ARG A 173 -3.76 -24.73 -10.16
CA ARG A 173 -3.80 -24.01 -8.88
C ARG A 173 -2.48 -24.13 -8.14
N VAL A 174 -2.02 -23.00 -7.59
CA VAL A 174 -0.94 -22.93 -6.60
C VAL A 174 -1.59 -22.87 -5.22
N ASP A 175 -1.37 -23.88 -4.39
CA ASP A 175 -1.99 -24.00 -3.06
C ASP A 175 -1.10 -23.44 -1.95
N THR A 176 0.17 -23.17 -2.26
CA THR A 176 1.16 -22.68 -1.29
C THR A 176 1.96 -21.56 -1.90
N ILE A 177 1.98 -20.41 -1.24
CA ILE A 177 2.81 -19.26 -1.62
C ILE A 177 4.15 -19.30 -0.87
N PRO A 178 5.21 -18.70 -1.45
CA PRO A 178 5.28 -18.08 -2.77
C PRO A 178 5.15 -19.08 -3.93
N ALA A 179 4.64 -18.61 -5.07
CA ALA A 179 4.53 -19.38 -6.30
C ALA A 179 5.93 -19.49 -6.98
N THR A 180 6.84 -20.21 -6.33
CA THR A 180 8.18 -20.45 -6.88
C THR A 180 8.13 -21.45 -8.04
N ALA A 181 9.19 -21.46 -8.85
CA ALA A 181 9.28 -22.39 -9.99
C ALA A 181 9.07 -23.86 -9.59
N GLU A 182 9.56 -24.26 -8.40
CA GLU A 182 9.37 -25.63 -7.89
C GLU A 182 7.93 -25.95 -7.51
N ARG A 183 7.13 -24.93 -7.18
CA ARG A 183 5.70 -25.07 -6.81
C ARG A 183 4.76 -24.88 -7.97
N MET A 184 5.31 -24.50 -9.13
CA MET A 184 4.49 -24.33 -10.33
C MET A 184 4.03 -25.70 -10.85
N PRO A 185 2.76 -25.80 -11.23
CA PRO A 185 2.22 -27.03 -11.78
C PRO A 185 2.93 -27.43 -13.07
N GLY A 186 3.38 -28.67 -13.14
CA GLY A 186 4.13 -29.18 -14.30
C GLY A 186 5.65 -29.00 -14.21
N SER A 187 6.18 -28.34 -13.18
CA SER A 187 7.62 -28.34 -12.95
C SER A 187 8.12 -29.77 -12.64
N ALA A 188 9.35 -30.07 -13.06
CA ALA A 188 9.95 -31.42 -12.85
C ALA A 188 10.04 -31.85 -11.38
N SER A 189 9.86 -30.90 -10.44
CA SER A 189 9.86 -31.14 -9.00
C SER A 189 8.57 -31.77 -8.46
N THR A 190 7.40 -31.49 -9.08
CA THR A 190 6.14 -32.10 -8.64
C THR A 190 5.99 -33.59 -8.96
N ALA A 191 6.88 -34.11 -9.82
CA ALA A 191 6.91 -35.54 -10.17
C ALA A 191 7.57 -36.44 -9.10
N ARG A 192 8.10 -35.88 -7.98
CA ARG A 192 8.81 -36.63 -6.93
C ARG A 192 8.04 -36.82 -5.62
N ALA A 193 6.79 -36.32 -5.53
CA ALA A 193 5.98 -36.37 -4.30
C ALA A 193 4.69 -37.20 -4.47
N ALA A 194 4.68 -38.22 -5.35
CA ALA A 194 3.60 -39.19 -5.49
C ALA A 194 4.05 -40.59 -5.08
#